data_5a9baed0ce3e41c76e8077f3859a8c0a
#
_entry.id   5a9baed0ce3e41c76e8077f3859a8c0a
#
_cell.length_a   1.000
_cell.length_b   1.000
_cell.length_c   1.000
_cell.angle_alpha   90.00
_cell.angle_beta   90.00
_cell.angle_gamma   90.00
#
_symmetry.space_group_name_H-M   'P 1'
#
loop_
_entity.id
_entity.type
_entity.pdbx_description
1 polymer ?
#
loop_
_entity_poly.entity_id
_entity_poly.type
_entity_poly.pdbx_seq_one_letter_code
_entity_poly.pdbx_strand_id
1 'polypeptide(L)'
;DNGGQWTHREWRMLRYLGVDTQILSNKTPLSELRKVDGLILSGGAARVGLTGELGNCAEYLTLEVPILGICAGHQFMAGHYGGKSQEAPHPEFGAASIELIDGGGELFTGTPDKQGVWESHNDEVIDIPDGFRITAVSDNCAVQAMENDASDRFGLQFHPEVNDSEYGAKIFENFVDV
;
A
#
# COMPACT_ATOMS: atom_id res chain seq x y z
N ASP A 1 -11.52 3.91 1.18
CA ASP A 1 -11.62 3.92 -0.29
C ASP A 1 -11.21 5.29 -0.82
N ASN A 2 -10.13 5.34 -1.59
CA ASN A 2 -9.60 6.54 -2.23
C ASN A 2 -10.11 6.71 -3.68
N GLY A 3 -11.21 6.05 -4.03
CA GLY A 3 -11.79 6.08 -5.36
C GLY A 3 -11.12 5.14 -6.36
N GLY A 4 -10.46 4.11 -5.87
CA GLY A 4 -9.80 3.09 -6.69
C GLY A 4 -10.79 2.11 -7.33
N GLN A 5 -10.46 1.68 -8.55
CA GLN A 5 -11.31 0.71 -9.27
C GLN A 5 -11.29 -0.69 -8.66
N TRP A 6 -10.33 -1.01 -7.77
CA TRP A 6 -10.14 -2.35 -7.20
C TRP A 6 -10.39 -2.45 -5.70
N THR A 7 -10.84 -1.40 -5.02
CA THR A 7 -11.15 -1.41 -3.57
C THR A 7 -12.08 -2.56 -3.17
N HIS A 8 -13.04 -2.92 -4.03
CA HIS A 8 -13.89 -4.09 -3.79
C HIS A 8 -13.13 -5.43 -3.81
N ARG A 9 -11.98 -5.52 -4.50
CA ARG A 9 -11.13 -6.72 -4.51
C ARG A 9 -10.37 -6.83 -3.19
N GLU A 10 -9.86 -5.71 -2.65
CA GLU A 10 -9.24 -5.65 -1.31
C GLU A 10 -10.24 -6.15 -0.26
N TRP A 11 -11.46 -5.60 -0.27
CA TRP A 11 -12.55 -6.01 0.63
C TRP A 11 -12.87 -7.50 0.50
N ARG A 12 -13.00 -8.03 -0.70
CA ARG A 12 -13.28 -9.46 -0.95
C ARG A 12 -12.19 -10.36 -0.43
N MET A 13 -10.92 -9.95 -0.58
CA MET A 13 -9.77 -10.70 -0.09
C MET A 13 -9.79 -10.79 1.45
N LEU A 14 -10.00 -9.66 2.12
CA LEU A 14 -10.12 -9.62 3.58
C LEU A 14 -11.31 -10.47 4.08
N ARG A 15 -12.46 -10.41 3.41
CA ARG A 15 -13.62 -11.25 3.73
C ARG A 15 -13.30 -12.75 3.54
N TYR A 16 -12.57 -13.11 2.51
CA TYR A 16 -12.12 -14.49 2.28
C TYR A 16 -11.21 -14.99 3.40
N LEU A 17 -10.35 -14.12 3.94
CA LEU A 17 -9.49 -14.39 5.09
C LEU A 17 -10.24 -14.38 6.45
N GLY A 18 -11.55 -14.18 6.45
CA GLY A 18 -12.38 -14.19 7.64
C GLY A 18 -12.42 -12.87 8.42
N VAL A 19 -11.86 -11.79 7.87
CA VAL A 19 -11.85 -10.48 8.51
C VAL A 19 -13.22 -9.82 8.41
N ASP A 20 -13.70 -9.25 9.52
CA ASP A 20 -14.88 -8.36 9.51
C ASP A 20 -14.43 -6.99 9.01
N THR A 21 -14.80 -6.64 7.78
CA THR A 21 -14.29 -5.47 7.07
C THR A 21 -15.38 -4.69 6.36
N GLN A 22 -15.18 -3.38 6.23
CA GLN A 22 -16.09 -2.45 5.55
C GLN A 22 -15.30 -1.55 4.60
N ILE A 23 -15.93 -1.16 3.50
CA ILE A 23 -15.42 -0.11 2.61
C ILE A 23 -15.98 1.22 3.09
N LEU A 24 -15.09 2.14 3.46
CA LEU A 24 -15.44 3.49 3.89
C LEU A 24 -14.76 4.51 2.96
N SER A 25 -15.42 5.61 2.70
CA SER A 25 -14.84 6.73 1.94
C SER A 25 -13.66 7.35 2.70
N ASN A 26 -12.64 7.82 1.98
CA ASN A 26 -11.55 8.61 2.56
C ASN A 26 -11.96 9.99 3.11
N LYS A 27 -13.27 10.28 3.13
CA LYS A 27 -13.87 11.46 3.78
C LYS A 27 -14.58 11.10 5.08
N THR A 28 -14.57 9.83 5.48
CA THR A 28 -15.18 9.37 6.73
C THR A 28 -14.47 10.03 7.92
N PRO A 29 -15.21 10.58 8.90
CA PRO A 29 -14.60 11.17 10.08
C PRO A 29 -13.79 10.15 10.88
N LEU A 30 -12.62 10.54 11.40
CA LEU A 30 -11.76 9.68 12.21
C LEU A 30 -12.48 9.02 13.40
N SER A 31 -13.50 9.70 13.95
CA SER A 31 -14.30 9.18 15.06
C SER A 31 -15.01 7.86 14.74
N GLU A 32 -15.28 7.58 13.47
CA GLU A 32 -15.91 6.34 13.03
C GLU A 32 -14.91 5.18 12.90
N LEU A 33 -13.59 5.48 12.83
CA LEU A 33 -12.51 4.49 12.65
C LEU A 33 -11.84 4.06 13.96
N ARG A 34 -12.24 4.60 15.12
CA ARG A 34 -11.57 4.36 16.41
C ARG A 34 -11.66 2.95 16.98
N LYS A 35 -12.38 2.04 16.31
CA LYS A 35 -12.61 0.66 16.78
C LYS A 35 -12.15 -0.39 15.78
N VAL A 36 -11.28 0.00 14.83
CA VAL A 36 -10.69 -0.94 13.89
C VAL A 36 -9.38 -1.51 14.43
N ASP A 37 -9.08 -2.76 14.09
CA ASP A 37 -7.83 -3.43 14.46
C ASP A 37 -6.74 -3.23 13.40
N GLY A 38 -7.10 -2.78 12.20
CA GLY A 38 -6.20 -2.46 11.10
C GLY A 38 -6.89 -1.64 10.03
N LEU A 39 -6.11 -1.00 9.15
CA LEU A 39 -6.63 -0.13 8.10
C LEU A 39 -5.89 -0.33 6.78
N ILE A 40 -6.63 -0.35 5.67
CA ILE A 40 -6.06 -0.26 4.33
C ILE A 40 -6.42 1.08 3.70
N LEU A 41 -5.42 1.83 3.27
CA LEU A 41 -5.57 3.00 2.41
C LEU A 41 -5.47 2.52 0.97
N SER A 42 -6.61 2.36 0.30
CA SER A 42 -6.68 1.80 -1.05
C SER A 42 -5.94 2.64 -2.09
N GLY A 43 -5.71 2.06 -3.24
CA GLY A 43 -5.37 2.80 -4.45
C GLY A 43 -6.46 3.80 -4.83
N GLY A 44 -6.16 4.67 -5.79
CA GLY A 44 -7.10 5.67 -6.29
C GLY A 44 -6.53 6.46 -7.47
N ALA A 45 -7.39 7.22 -8.13
CA ALA A 45 -7.02 8.06 -9.26
C ALA A 45 -6.32 9.38 -8.86
N ALA A 46 -6.18 9.66 -7.56
CA ALA A 46 -5.52 10.87 -7.08
C ALA A 46 -4.04 10.89 -7.50
N ARG A 47 -3.61 12.03 -8.05
CA ARG A 47 -2.21 12.29 -8.41
C ARG A 47 -1.47 12.80 -7.16
N VAL A 48 -1.21 11.89 -6.22
CA VAL A 48 -0.60 12.21 -4.91
C VAL A 48 0.79 12.83 -5.08
N GLY A 49 1.56 12.38 -6.06
CA GLY A 49 2.85 12.96 -6.40
C GLY A 49 2.80 14.44 -6.84
N LEU A 50 1.63 14.94 -7.26
CA LEU A 50 1.42 16.32 -7.65
C LEU A 50 0.74 17.17 -6.58
N THR A 51 -0.27 16.60 -5.89
CA THR A 51 -1.12 17.36 -4.96
C THR A 51 -0.74 17.18 -3.49
N GLY A 52 -0.17 16.03 -3.14
CA GLY A 52 0.09 15.65 -1.75
C GLY A 52 -1.19 15.41 -0.93
N GLU A 53 -2.35 15.29 -1.57
CA GLU A 53 -3.65 15.19 -0.90
C GLU A 53 -4.32 13.84 -1.14
N LEU A 54 -4.96 13.28 -0.09
CA LEU A 54 -5.75 12.05 -0.17
C LEU A 54 -6.88 12.04 0.88
N GLY A 55 -7.80 12.99 0.79
CA GLY A 55 -8.92 13.11 1.73
C GLY A 55 -8.44 13.24 3.18
N ASN A 56 -9.07 12.51 4.10
CA ASN A 56 -8.75 12.52 5.53
C ASN A 56 -7.62 11.53 5.91
N CYS A 57 -6.87 10.99 4.95
CA CYS A 57 -5.86 9.96 5.22
C CYS A 57 -4.77 10.42 6.21
N ALA A 58 -4.46 11.72 6.27
CA ALA A 58 -3.54 12.25 7.28
C ALA A 58 -4.03 12.00 8.71
N GLU A 59 -5.33 12.13 8.96
CA GLU A 59 -5.92 11.82 10.27
C GLU A 59 -5.88 10.32 10.56
N TYR A 60 -6.10 9.47 9.54
CA TYR A 60 -6.10 8.02 9.71
C TYR A 60 -4.70 7.47 10.06
N LEU A 61 -3.64 8.09 9.54
CA LEU A 61 -2.27 7.71 9.85
C LEU A 61 -1.86 7.99 11.31
N THR A 62 -2.70 8.71 12.08
CA THR A 62 -2.51 8.89 13.53
C THR A 62 -3.05 7.73 14.38
N LEU A 63 -3.75 6.76 13.78
CA LEU A 63 -4.25 5.58 14.49
C LEU A 63 -3.10 4.66 14.89
N GLU A 64 -3.19 4.12 16.10
CA GLU A 64 -2.21 3.16 16.66
C GLU A 64 -2.61 1.71 16.30
N VAL A 65 -2.85 1.46 15.02
CA VAL A 65 -3.16 0.13 14.45
C VAL A 65 -2.30 -0.07 13.20
N PRO A 66 -2.06 -1.31 12.75
CA PRO A 66 -1.38 -1.56 11.49
C PRO A 66 -2.10 -0.89 10.30
N ILE A 67 -1.34 -0.25 9.44
CA ILE A 67 -1.88 0.43 8.24
C ILE A 67 -1.11 0.02 7.00
N LEU A 68 -1.84 -0.48 5.99
CA LEU A 68 -1.33 -0.79 4.66
C LEU A 68 -1.78 0.28 3.66
N GLY A 69 -0.85 0.95 3.01
CA GLY A 69 -1.12 1.83 1.86
C GLY A 69 -0.88 1.10 0.53
N ILE A 70 -1.83 1.14 -0.39
CA ILE A 70 -1.72 0.56 -1.73
C ILE A 70 -1.72 1.68 -2.76
N CYS A 71 -0.75 1.72 -3.68
CA CYS A 71 -0.61 2.69 -4.77
C CYS A 71 -0.73 4.14 -4.26
N ALA A 72 -1.86 4.84 -4.47
CA ALA A 72 -2.07 6.19 -3.94
C ALA A 72 -1.94 6.26 -2.40
N GLY A 73 -2.39 5.23 -1.69
CA GLY A 73 -2.23 5.13 -0.22
C GLY A 73 -0.77 5.01 0.21
N HIS A 74 0.05 4.25 -0.53
CA HIS A 74 1.48 4.13 -0.34
C HIS A 74 2.20 5.46 -0.57
N GLN A 75 1.92 6.12 -1.69
CA GLN A 75 2.51 7.41 -2.06
C GLN A 75 2.16 8.50 -1.04
N PHE A 76 0.91 8.52 -0.56
CA PHE A 76 0.47 9.45 0.46
C PHE A 76 1.15 9.19 1.81
N MET A 77 1.25 7.93 2.23
CA MET A 77 1.94 7.54 3.47
C MET A 77 3.39 7.99 3.46
N ALA A 78 4.12 7.77 2.36
CA ALA A 78 5.50 8.24 2.22
C ALA A 78 5.61 9.75 2.42
N GLY A 79 4.80 10.55 1.73
CA GLY A 79 4.79 12.00 1.85
C GLY A 79 4.41 12.49 3.25
N HIS A 80 3.43 11.83 3.89
CA HIS A 80 2.95 12.19 5.23
C HIS A 80 4.03 12.06 6.30
N TYR A 81 4.86 11.03 6.23
CA TYR A 81 5.96 10.80 7.18
C TYR A 81 7.28 11.47 6.81
N GLY A 82 7.30 12.32 5.78
CA GLY A 82 8.46 13.15 5.41
C GLY A 82 9.29 12.63 4.24
N GLY A 83 8.86 11.56 3.59
CA GLY A 83 9.38 11.12 2.31
C GLY A 83 8.82 11.95 1.15
N LYS A 84 9.03 11.49 -0.07
CA LYS A 84 8.63 12.21 -1.28
C LYS A 84 8.04 11.31 -2.34
N SER A 85 6.88 11.72 -2.88
CA SER A 85 6.28 11.17 -4.08
C SER A 85 6.31 12.21 -5.20
N GLN A 86 6.41 11.74 -6.45
CA GLN A 86 6.38 12.59 -7.63
C GLN A 86 5.83 11.83 -8.84
N GLU A 87 5.70 12.51 -9.98
CA GLU A 87 5.40 11.87 -11.25
C GLU A 87 6.51 10.88 -11.60
N ALA A 88 6.12 9.64 -11.94
CA ALA A 88 7.05 8.58 -12.31
C ALA A 88 7.73 8.89 -13.65
N PRO A 89 9.06 8.79 -13.76
CA PRO A 89 9.75 8.88 -15.05
C PRO A 89 9.28 7.82 -16.04
N HIS A 90 8.88 6.67 -15.51
CA HIS A 90 8.38 5.52 -16.25
C HIS A 90 7.08 5.02 -15.62
N PRO A 91 5.92 5.61 -15.97
CA PRO A 91 4.61 5.11 -15.49
C PRO A 91 4.42 3.64 -15.86
N GLU A 92 3.92 2.84 -14.91
CA GLU A 92 3.75 1.40 -15.10
C GLU A 92 2.27 1.02 -15.13
N PHE A 93 1.87 0.25 -16.16
CA PHE A 93 0.53 -0.27 -16.34
C PHE A 93 0.61 -1.71 -16.86
N GLY A 94 0.09 -2.66 -16.09
CA GLY A 94 0.10 -4.07 -16.44
C GLY A 94 1.05 -4.91 -15.59
N ALA A 95 1.50 -6.03 -16.16
CA ALA A 95 2.37 -6.97 -15.48
C ALA A 95 3.80 -6.41 -15.34
N ALA A 96 4.34 -6.49 -14.13
CA ALA A 96 5.74 -6.19 -13.82
C ALA A 96 6.33 -7.29 -12.93
N SER A 97 7.64 -7.23 -12.70
CA SER A 97 8.33 -8.13 -11.77
C SER A 97 9.01 -7.31 -10.69
N ILE A 98 8.83 -7.71 -9.45
CA ILE A 98 9.52 -7.12 -8.30
C ILE A 98 10.58 -8.07 -7.75
N GLU A 99 11.57 -7.51 -7.09
CA GLU A 99 12.61 -8.23 -6.35
C GLU A 99 12.61 -7.74 -4.90
N LEU A 100 12.56 -8.70 -3.95
CA LEU A 100 12.58 -8.39 -2.53
C LEU A 100 13.97 -7.97 -2.07
N ILE A 101 14.03 -7.01 -1.16
CA ILE A 101 15.23 -6.57 -0.48
C ILE A 101 15.24 -7.14 0.94
N ASP A 102 16.32 -7.80 1.33
CA ASP A 102 16.52 -8.39 2.66
C ASP A 102 15.32 -9.25 3.13
N GLY A 103 14.76 -10.05 2.21
CA GLY A 103 13.63 -10.93 2.48
C GLY A 103 12.25 -10.26 2.51
N GLY A 104 12.17 -8.97 2.15
CA GLY A 104 10.89 -8.27 1.92
C GLY A 104 10.12 -7.86 3.18
N GLY A 105 10.62 -8.12 4.37
CA GLY A 105 9.94 -7.78 5.62
C GLY A 105 8.67 -8.59 5.92
N GLU A 106 7.81 -8.06 6.79
CA GLU A 106 6.66 -8.80 7.32
C GLU A 106 5.65 -9.19 6.23
N LEU A 107 5.33 -8.27 5.30
CA LEU A 107 4.32 -8.53 4.26
C LEU A 107 4.70 -9.65 3.30
N PHE A 108 5.99 -9.89 3.08
CA PHE A 108 6.46 -10.88 2.11
C PHE A 108 6.90 -12.22 2.72
N THR A 109 6.64 -12.41 4.03
CA THR A 109 6.97 -13.66 4.70
C THR A 109 6.35 -14.86 3.99
N GLY A 110 7.20 -15.82 3.57
CA GLY A 110 6.77 -17.01 2.85
C GLY A 110 6.50 -16.83 1.37
N THR A 111 6.86 -15.68 0.79
CA THR A 111 6.84 -15.46 -0.67
C THR A 111 8.26 -15.55 -1.26
N PRO A 112 8.43 -15.82 -2.57
CA PRO A 112 9.75 -15.86 -3.20
C PRO A 112 10.33 -14.47 -3.39
N ASP A 113 11.67 -14.37 -3.51
CA ASP A 113 12.40 -13.12 -3.71
C ASP A 113 12.00 -12.39 -5.01
N LYS A 114 11.61 -13.13 -6.05
CA LYS A 114 11.12 -12.57 -7.32
C LYS A 114 9.71 -13.03 -7.56
N GLN A 115 8.84 -12.09 -7.91
CA GLN A 115 7.44 -12.39 -8.15
C GLN A 115 6.80 -11.40 -9.13
N GLY A 116 5.79 -11.88 -9.88
CA GLY A 116 5.00 -11.08 -10.78
C GLY A 116 3.93 -10.30 -10.02
N VAL A 117 3.77 -9.03 -10.38
CA VAL A 117 2.78 -8.12 -9.79
C VAL A 117 2.04 -7.34 -10.87
N TRP A 118 0.92 -6.71 -10.50
CA TRP A 118 0.17 -5.84 -11.39
C TRP A 118 0.32 -4.38 -10.98
N GLU A 119 0.74 -3.56 -11.93
CA GLU A 119 0.96 -2.13 -11.77
C GLU A 119 -0.15 -1.30 -12.41
N SER A 120 -0.43 -0.15 -11.82
CA SER A 120 -1.29 0.88 -12.41
C SER A 120 -1.01 2.23 -11.75
N HIS A 121 0.11 2.88 -12.09
CA HIS A 121 0.48 4.15 -11.47
C HIS A 121 1.16 5.12 -12.44
N ASN A 122 0.90 6.42 -12.23
CA ASN A 122 1.57 7.54 -12.87
C ASN A 122 2.58 8.23 -11.95
N ASP A 123 2.43 8.07 -10.66
CA ASP A 123 3.28 8.65 -9.62
C ASP A 123 3.98 7.54 -8.85
N GLU A 124 5.14 7.84 -8.27
CA GLU A 124 5.93 6.91 -7.47
C GLU A 124 6.55 7.58 -6.24
N VAL A 125 6.92 6.79 -5.24
CA VAL A 125 7.77 7.22 -4.15
C VAL A 125 9.22 7.21 -4.62
N ILE A 126 9.91 8.34 -4.43
CA ILE A 126 11.33 8.48 -4.81
C ILE A 126 12.25 8.65 -3.60
N ASP A 127 11.69 8.99 -2.45
CA ASP A 127 12.41 9.13 -1.20
C ASP A 127 11.55 8.59 -0.06
N ILE A 128 12.08 7.62 0.69
CA ILE A 128 11.35 7.01 1.81
C ILE A 128 11.52 7.85 3.07
N PRO A 129 10.54 7.85 3.97
CA PRO A 129 10.65 8.57 5.24
C PRO A 129 11.75 8.00 6.14
N ASP A 130 12.27 8.83 7.05
CA ASP A 130 13.11 8.35 8.15
C ASP A 130 12.39 7.28 8.97
N GLY A 131 13.09 6.21 9.37
CA GLY A 131 12.51 5.08 10.10
C GLY A 131 11.71 4.12 9.22
N PHE A 132 11.81 4.25 7.89
CA PHE A 132 11.30 3.27 6.93
C PHE A 132 12.45 2.61 6.18
N ARG A 133 12.19 1.41 5.65
CA ARG A 133 13.10 0.70 4.74
C ARG A 133 12.38 0.27 3.48
N ILE A 134 13.09 0.17 2.39
CA ILE A 134 12.60 -0.41 1.13
C ILE A 134 12.60 -1.92 1.28
N THR A 135 11.50 -2.57 0.97
CA THR A 135 11.34 -4.02 1.07
C THR A 135 11.19 -4.71 -0.28
N ALA A 136 10.85 -3.97 -1.34
CA ALA A 136 10.85 -4.46 -2.72
C ALA A 136 11.15 -3.35 -3.72
N VAL A 137 11.74 -3.74 -4.86
CA VAL A 137 12.09 -2.85 -5.99
C VAL A 137 11.67 -3.48 -7.31
N SER A 138 11.59 -2.68 -8.38
CA SER A 138 11.55 -3.15 -9.77
C SER A 138 12.57 -2.40 -10.63
N ASP A 139 12.70 -2.80 -11.89
CA ASP A 139 13.61 -2.12 -12.84
C ASP A 139 13.25 -0.66 -13.08
N ASN A 140 11.96 -0.31 -12.96
CA ASN A 140 11.45 1.03 -13.25
C ASN A 140 11.06 1.83 -11.99
N CYS A 141 10.86 1.18 -10.85
CA CYS A 141 10.44 1.83 -9.61
C CYS A 141 11.30 1.36 -8.43
N ALA A 142 12.02 2.31 -7.83
CA ALA A 142 12.96 2.03 -6.75
C ALA A 142 12.27 1.72 -5.40
N VAL A 143 10.99 2.08 -5.24
CA VAL A 143 10.23 1.85 -4.00
C VAL A 143 8.91 1.16 -4.34
N GLN A 144 8.99 -0.13 -4.66
CA GLN A 144 7.82 -0.98 -4.89
C GLN A 144 7.12 -1.36 -3.60
N ALA A 145 7.88 -1.48 -2.51
CA ALA A 145 7.34 -1.66 -1.18
C ALA A 145 8.24 -1.03 -0.13
N MET A 146 7.63 -0.61 0.96
CA MET A 146 8.31 -0.08 2.15
C MET A 146 7.58 -0.50 3.42
N GLU A 147 8.31 -0.59 4.53
CA GLU A 147 7.75 -0.72 5.87
C GLU A 147 8.54 0.11 6.87
N ASN A 148 7.91 0.51 7.98
CA ASN A 148 8.61 1.22 9.05
C ASN A 148 9.27 0.25 10.04
N ASP A 149 10.19 0.78 10.86
CA ASP A 149 10.94 0.00 11.86
C ASP A 149 10.04 -0.68 12.93
N ALA A 150 8.85 -0.16 13.15
CA ALA A 150 7.87 -0.72 14.09
C ALA A 150 7.04 -1.86 13.46
N SER A 151 7.15 -2.11 12.15
CA SER A 151 6.34 -3.08 11.39
C SER A 151 4.83 -2.91 11.60
N ASP A 152 4.37 -1.65 11.59
CA ASP A 152 2.96 -1.29 11.68
C ASP A 152 2.49 -0.32 10.57
N ARG A 153 3.40 0.13 9.71
CA ARG A 153 3.14 0.96 8.52
C ARG A 153 3.77 0.31 7.31
N PHE A 154 2.94 -0.03 6.34
CA PHE A 154 3.34 -0.75 5.14
C PHE A 154 2.87 -0.01 3.90
N GLY A 155 3.69 0.02 2.86
CA GLY A 155 3.33 0.61 1.58
C GLY A 155 3.67 -0.32 0.43
N LEU A 156 2.73 -0.47 -0.52
CA LEU A 156 2.90 -1.21 -1.76
C LEU A 156 2.55 -0.30 -2.95
N GLN A 157 3.44 -0.18 -3.93
CA GLN A 157 3.16 0.57 -5.16
C GLN A 157 2.24 -0.22 -6.08
N PHE A 158 2.43 -1.52 -6.19
CA PHE A 158 1.62 -2.43 -6.99
C PHE A 158 0.29 -2.80 -6.31
N HIS A 159 -0.56 -3.54 -7.04
CA HIS A 159 -1.89 -3.93 -6.62
C HIS A 159 -1.95 -5.43 -6.25
N PRO A 160 -1.78 -5.81 -4.96
CA PRO A 160 -1.84 -7.21 -4.52
C PRO A 160 -3.24 -7.82 -4.65
N GLU A 161 -4.29 -6.99 -4.71
CA GLU A 161 -5.70 -7.40 -4.87
C GLU A 161 -6.06 -7.84 -6.29
N VAL A 162 -5.21 -7.55 -7.28
CA VAL A 162 -5.42 -7.96 -8.67
C VAL A 162 -4.95 -9.40 -8.86
N ASN A 163 -5.73 -10.21 -9.57
CA ASN A 163 -5.46 -11.66 -9.73
C ASN A 163 -4.12 -11.97 -10.42
N ASP A 164 -3.59 -11.01 -11.17
CA ASP A 164 -2.30 -11.12 -11.87
C ASP A 164 -1.10 -10.86 -10.95
N SER A 165 -1.33 -10.45 -9.69
CA SER A 165 -0.30 -10.42 -8.65
C SER A 165 -0.20 -11.80 -7.99
N GLU A 166 0.92 -12.51 -8.20
CA GLU A 166 1.07 -13.94 -7.90
C GLU A 166 0.84 -14.30 -6.43
N TYR A 167 1.30 -13.47 -5.50
CA TYR A 167 1.25 -13.74 -4.05
C TYR A 167 0.36 -12.76 -3.29
N GLY A 168 -0.57 -12.09 -3.98
CA GLY A 168 -1.42 -11.07 -3.38
C GLY A 168 -2.20 -11.55 -2.16
N ALA A 169 -2.78 -12.76 -2.22
CA ALA A 169 -3.50 -13.35 -1.08
C ALA A 169 -2.59 -13.55 0.14
N LYS A 170 -1.33 -14.00 -0.08
CA LYS A 170 -0.36 -14.20 1.01
C LYS A 170 0.07 -12.88 1.65
N ILE A 171 0.23 -11.82 0.85
CA ILE A 171 0.52 -10.47 1.34
C ILE A 171 -0.61 -9.95 2.25
N PHE A 172 -1.88 -10.13 1.85
CA PHE A 172 -3.02 -9.76 2.70
C PHE A 172 -3.11 -10.62 3.96
N GLU A 173 -2.84 -11.94 3.86
CA GLU A 173 -2.78 -12.83 5.03
C GLU A 173 -1.71 -12.34 6.02
N ASN A 174 -0.50 -12.05 5.56
CA ASN A 174 0.58 -11.55 6.39
C ASN A 174 0.23 -10.20 7.05
N PHE A 175 -0.44 -9.29 6.33
CA PHE A 175 -0.93 -8.04 6.91
C PHE A 175 -1.98 -8.25 8.01
N VAL A 176 -2.85 -9.22 7.87
CA VAL A 176 -3.88 -9.55 8.88
C VAL A 176 -3.24 -10.17 10.13
N ASP A 177 -2.09 -10.82 10.00
CA ASP A 177 -1.37 -11.51 11.08
C ASP A 177 -0.44 -10.56 11.88
N VAL A 178 -0.22 -9.30 11.42
CA VAL A 178 0.54 -8.27 12.15
C VAL A 178 -0.24 -7.79 13.39
#